data_a60bca7ea567c527839e1e8c7e816f5e
#
_entry.id   a60bca7ea567c527839e1e8c7e816f5e
#
_cell.length_a   1.000
_cell.length_b   1.000
_cell.length_c   1.000
_cell.angle_alpha   90.00
_cell.angle_beta   90.00
_cell.angle_gamma   90.00
#
_symmetry.space_group_name_H-M   'P 1'
#
loop_
_entity.id
_entity.type
_entity.pdbx_description
1 polymer ?
#
loop_
_entity_poly.entity_id
_entity_poly.type
_entity_poly.pdbx_seq_one_letter_code
_entity_poly.pdbx_strand_id
1 'polypeptide(L)'
;VKGDLSKENDLKKIIKFAKSKLKYFDCLINNASLFENDNLKNFTSKSWDQHLNVNLRAPAYLTKEFVKNTKGKNNNIINIIDQRVFKLTPFFSSYTLSKTGLYTLTKTSAMSLAPNIRVNGIAPGPTIKNKRQSNKHFKKQYLATLLKQQVNVNEICNAVDFFIKNSSIT
;
A
#
# COMPACT_ATOMS: atom_id res chain seq x y z
N VAL A 1 2.62 -12.19 13.76
CA VAL A 1 2.32 -11.25 14.86
C VAL A 1 1.08 -10.43 14.52
N LYS A 2 0.20 -10.18 15.49
CA LYS A 2 -0.95 -9.28 15.35
C LYS A 2 -0.56 -7.89 15.81
N GLY A 3 -0.96 -6.85 15.05
CA GLY A 3 -0.72 -5.45 15.37
C GLY A 3 -1.64 -4.52 14.59
N ASP A 4 -1.86 -3.33 15.15
CA ASP A 4 -2.62 -2.23 14.54
C ASP A 4 -1.64 -1.22 13.95
N LEU A 5 -1.61 -1.10 12.62
CA LEU A 5 -0.66 -0.22 11.93
C LEU A 5 -0.87 1.27 12.20
N SER A 6 -2.02 1.67 12.76
CA SER A 6 -2.22 3.06 13.21
C SER A 6 -1.41 3.41 14.47
N LYS A 7 -0.91 2.39 15.19
CA LYS A 7 -0.21 2.54 16.48
C LYS A 7 1.28 2.31 16.36
N GLU A 8 2.07 3.29 16.74
CA GLU A 8 3.53 3.21 16.64
C GLU A 8 4.13 2.04 17.47
N ASN A 9 3.58 1.78 18.65
CA ASN A 9 4.04 0.67 19.49
C ASN A 9 3.82 -0.70 18.80
N ASP A 10 2.74 -0.85 18.04
CA ASP A 10 2.49 -2.07 17.29
C ASP A 10 3.42 -2.19 16.07
N LEU A 11 3.76 -1.08 15.40
CA LEU A 11 4.78 -1.07 14.36
C LEU A 11 6.15 -1.52 14.91
N LYS A 12 6.56 -1.00 16.07
CA LYS A 12 7.79 -1.45 16.76
C LYS A 12 7.76 -2.93 17.10
N LYS A 13 6.61 -3.42 17.59
CA LYS A 13 6.38 -4.85 17.90
C LYS A 13 6.50 -5.73 16.64
N ILE A 14 5.91 -5.32 15.52
CA ILE A 14 5.99 -6.04 14.24
C ILE A 14 7.46 -6.15 13.79
N ILE A 15 8.20 -5.06 13.81
CA ILE A 15 9.63 -5.05 13.44
C ILE A 15 10.46 -5.92 14.38
N LYS A 16 10.25 -5.82 15.70
CA LYS A 16 10.93 -6.67 16.67
C LYS A 16 10.68 -8.17 16.42
N PHE A 17 9.42 -8.52 16.13
CA PHE A 17 9.05 -9.88 15.75
C PHE A 17 9.72 -10.34 14.46
N ALA A 18 9.68 -9.52 13.40
CA ALA A 18 10.33 -9.85 12.14
C ALA A 18 11.85 -10.08 12.33
N LYS A 19 12.53 -9.21 13.10
CA LYS A 19 13.96 -9.36 13.43
C LYS A 19 14.27 -10.64 14.21
N SER A 20 13.34 -11.12 15.03
CA SER A 20 13.53 -12.38 15.77
C SER A 20 13.38 -13.64 14.90
N LYS A 21 12.80 -13.50 13.69
CA LYS A 21 12.54 -14.63 12.77
C LYS A 21 13.41 -14.59 11.51
N LEU A 22 13.83 -13.41 11.09
CA LEU A 22 14.59 -13.20 9.87
C LEU A 22 15.97 -12.65 10.22
N LYS A 23 17.01 -13.21 9.59
CA LYS A 23 18.38 -12.75 9.77
C LYS A 23 18.59 -11.34 9.19
N TYR A 24 17.91 -11.04 8.09
CA TYR A 24 17.85 -9.74 7.40
C TYR A 24 16.56 -9.67 6.60
N PHE A 25 16.19 -8.47 6.17
CA PHE A 25 15.02 -8.24 5.33
C PHE A 25 15.45 -8.10 3.87
N ASP A 26 14.78 -8.76 2.96
CA ASP A 26 15.04 -8.74 1.52
C ASP A 26 13.85 -8.22 0.71
N CYS A 27 12.63 -8.37 1.24
CA CYS A 27 11.41 -7.87 0.62
C CYS A 27 10.44 -7.30 1.66
N LEU A 28 9.88 -6.12 1.37
CA LEU A 28 8.80 -5.49 2.12
C LEU A 28 7.61 -5.26 1.21
N ILE A 29 6.44 -5.80 1.58
CA ILE A 29 5.19 -5.56 0.85
C ILE A 29 4.24 -4.76 1.75
N ASN A 30 4.04 -3.49 1.44
CA ASN A 30 3.07 -2.63 2.12
C ASN A 30 1.69 -2.81 1.48
N ASN A 31 0.97 -3.84 1.91
CA ASN A 31 -0.36 -4.21 1.38
C ASN A 31 -1.51 -3.76 2.27
N ALA A 32 -1.33 -3.73 3.59
CA ALA A 32 -2.40 -3.39 4.52
C ALA A 32 -2.94 -1.97 4.25
N SER A 33 -4.26 -1.84 4.28
CA SER A 33 -4.93 -0.57 3.97
C SER A 33 -6.24 -0.44 4.73
N LEU A 34 -6.55 0.78 5.16
CA LEU A 34 -7.87 1.18 5.60
C LEU A 34 -8.58 1.88 4.44
N PHE A 35 -9.86 1.55 4.21
CA PHE A 35 -10.69 2.10 3.14
C PHE A 35 -12.09 2.43 3.69
N GLU A 36 -12.28 3.67 4.11
CA GLU A 36 -13.54 4.18 4.63
C GLU A 36 -14.02 5.37 3.79
N ASN A 37 -15.36 5.52 3.68
CA ASN A 37 -15.93 6.62 2.90
C ASN A 37 -16.00 7.89 3.73
N ASP A 38 -15.44 8.97 3.19
CA ASP A 38 -15.58 10.32 3.68
C ASP A 38 -15.54 11.34 2.50
N ASN A 39 -15.75 12.60 2.81
CA ASN A 39 -15.54 13.71 1.90
C ASN A 39 -15.19 14.96 2.70
N LEU A 40 -14.86 16.07 2.03
CA LEU A 40 -14.46 17.32 2.70
C LEU A 40 -15.54 17.95 3.60
N LYS A 41 -16.80 17.55 3.46
CA LYS A 41 -17.90 18.06 4.29
C LYS A 41 -18.13 17.24 5.55
N ASN A 42 -17.67 15.98 5.59
CA ASN A 42 -18.04 15.06 6.68
C ASN A 42 -16.89 14.20 7.22
N PHE A 43 -15.63 14.42 6.79
CA PHE A 43 -14.53 13.71 7.44
C PHE A 43 -14.40 14.10 8.91
N THR A 44 -13.99 13.16 9.73
CA THR A 44 -13.67 13.40 11.15
C THR A 44 -12.14 13.33 11.32
N SER A 45 -11.61 14.03 12.35
CA SER A 45 -10.19 13.90 12.70
C SER A 45 -9.77 12.41 12.84
N LYS A 46 -10.65 11.62 13.44
CA LYS A 46 -10.42 10.17 13.59
C LYS A 46 -10.29 9.44 12.25
N SER A 47 -11.20 9.65 11.29
CA SER A 47 -11.13 9.00 9.98
C SER A 47 -9.91 9.46 9.18
N TRP A 48 -9.61 10.75 9.25
CA TRP A 48 -8.44 11.37 8.65
C TRP A 48 -7.14 10.75 9.17
N ASP A 49 -6.96 10.77 10.48
CA ASP A 49 -5.76 10.25 11.14
C ASP A 49 -5.58 8.75 10.88
N GLN A 50 -6.66 7.97 10.91
CA GLN A 50 -6.61 6.54 10.64
C GLN A 50 -6.14 6.24 9.21
N HIS A 51 -6.66 6.94 8.20
CA HIS A 51 -6.21 6.76 6.82
C HIS A 51 -4.74 7.13 6.65
N LEU A 52 -4.32 8.29 7.15
CA LEU A 52 -2.92 8.72 7.05
C LEU A 52 -1.98 7.81 7.85
N ASN A 53 -2.35 7.40 9.03
CA ASN A 53 -1.52 6.53 9.87
C ASN A 53 -1.34 5.15 9.25
N VAL A 54 -2.43 4.51 8.79
CA VAL A 54 -2.37 3.14 8.25
C VAL A 54 -1.80 3.11 6.83
N ASN A 55 -2.26 4.00 5.94
CA ASN A 55 -1.96 3.90 4.51
C ASN A 55 -0.69 4.66 4.08
N LEU A 56 -0.17 5.57 4.92
CA LEU A 56 1.00 6.38 4.56
C LEU A 56 2.10 6.33 5.64
N ARG A 57 1.79 6.70 6.90
CA ARG A 57 2.80 6.75 7.97
C ARG A 57 3.38 5.36 8.26
N ALA A 58 2.55 4.33 8.34
CA ALA A 58 3.02 2.97 8.59
C ALA A 58 3.93 2.45 7.47
N PRO A 59 3.58 2.54 6.17
CA PRO A 59 4.52 2.24 5.08
C PRO A 59 5.84 3.02 5.15
N ALA A 60 5.80 4.31 5.45
CA ALA A 60 7.01 5.13 5.61
C ALA A 60 7.88 4.64 6.77
N TYR A 61 7.28 4.35 7.92
CA TYR A 61 7.97 3.80 9.08
C TYR A 61 8.57 2.43 8.80
N LEU A 62 7.80 1.52 8.20
CA LEU A 62 8.24 0.17 7.85
C LEU A 62 9.36 0.21 6.80
N THR A 63 9.29 1.10 5.81
CA THR A 63 10.36 1.34 4.84
C THR A 63 11.65 1.78 5.54
N LYS A 64 11.57 2.77 6.45
CA LYS A 64 12.73 3.22 7.24
C LYS A 64 13.37 2.07 8.03
N GLU A 65 12.57 1.24 8.67
CA GLU A 65 13.07 0.10 9.45
C GLU A 65 13.57 -1.04 8.54
N PHE A 66 12.97 -1.24 7.37
CA PHE A 66 13.46 -2.17 6.36
C PHE A 66 14.87 -1.80 5.92
N VAL A 67 15.11 -0.54 5.55
CA VAL A 67 16.44 -0.04 5.14
C VAL A 67 17.52 -0.33 6.18
N LYS A 68 17.20 -0.19 7.47
CA LYS A 68 18.16 -0.47 8.56
C LYS A 68 18.49 -1.96 8.75
N ASN A 69 17.61 -2.85 8.27
CA ASN A 69 17.71 -4.29 8.54
C ASN A 69 17.90 -5.13 7.27
N THR A 70 18.07 -4.49 6.12
CA THR A 70 18.40 -5.14 4.87
C THR A 70 19.92 -5.32 4.72
N LYS A 71 20.37 -6.26 3.89
CA LYS A 71 21.78 -6.50 3.54
C LYS A 71 21.91 -6.75 2.04
N GLY A 72 23.07 -6.37 1.50
CA GLY A 72 23.41 -6.61 0.10
C GLY A 72 22.63 -5.74 -0.88
N LYS A 73 22.51 -6.23 -2.11
CA LYS A 73 21.81 -5.58 -3.22
C LYS A 73 20.53 -6.37 -3.59
N ASN A 74 19.72 -5.80 -4.47
CA ASN A 74 18.48 -6.40 -5.00
C ASN A 74 17.34 -6.55 -3.97
N ASN A 75 17.40 -5.83 -2.86
CA ASN A 75 16.27 -5.75 -1.95
C ASN A 75 15.10 -5.01 -2.61
N ASN A 76 13.89 -5.34 -2.21
CA ASN A 76 12.70 -4.84 -2.89
C ASN A 76 11.62 -4.35 -1.90
N ILE A 77 11.02 -3.21 -2.22
CA ILE A 77 9.84 -2.69 -1.54
C ILE A 77 8.71 -2.59 -2.56
N ILE A 78 7.55 -3.14 -2.24
CA ILE A 78 6.36 -3.10 -3.08
C ILE A 78 5.23 -2.45 -2.30
N ASN A 79 4.73 -1.33 -2.81
CA ASN A 79 3.62 -0.59 -2.22
C ASN A 79 2.33 -0.86 -3.00
N ILE A 80 1.30 -1.38 -2.33
CA ILE A 80 -0.03 -1.52 -2.93
C ILE A 80 -0.75 -0.17 -2.78
N ILE A 81 -0.82 0.54 -3.91
CA ILE A 81 -1.42 1.87 -4.02
C ILE A 81 -2.94 1.73 -4.26
N ASP A 82 -3.49 2.46 -5.18
CA ASP A 82 -4.88 2.35 -5.67
C ASP A 82 -5.01 3.15 -6.98
N GLN A 83 -5.86 2.71 -7.90
CA GLN A 83 -6.16 3.46 -9.13
C GLN A 83 -6.70 4.89 -8.87
N ARG A 84 -7.23 5.17 -7.66
CA ARG A 84 -7.76 6.49 -7.28
C ARG A 84 -6.72 7.59 -7.31
N VAL A 85 -5.42 7.27 -7.24
CA VAL A 85 -4.36 8.28 -7.39
C VAL A 85 -4.35 8.89 -8.81
N PHE A 86 -4.91 8.18 -9.79
CA PHE A 86 -5.04 8.62 -11.18
C PHE A 86 -6.48 9.01 -11.56
N LYS A 87 -7.49 8.44 -10.87
CA LYS A 87 -8.91 8.69 -11.13
C LYS A 87 -9.60 9.24 -9.89
N LEU A 88 -9.53 10.55 -9.72
CA LEU A 88 -10.07 11.25 -8.55
C LEU A 88 -11.61 11.23 -8.54
N THR A 89 -12.18 11.28 -7.35
CA THR A 89 -13.61 11.41 -7.10
C THR A 89 -13.85 12.36 -5.92
N PRO A 90 -15.04 12.97 -5.76
CA PRO A 90 -15.33 13.82 -4.62
C PRO A 90 -15.52 13.05 -3.29
N PHE A 91 -15.43 11.72 -3.33
CA PHE A 91 -15.58 10.83 -2.19
C PHE A 91 -14.25 10.20 -1.81
N PHE A 92 -14.15 9.67 -0.58
CA PHE A 92 -12.96 9.01 -0.05
C PHE A 92 -11.76 9.96 0.04
N SER A 93 -12.00 11.18 0.50
CA SER A 93 -11.00 12.26 0.47
C SER A 93 -9.73 11.91 1.23
N SER A 94 -9.82 11.55 2.51
CA SER A 94 -8.65 11.22 3.32
C SER A 94 -7.96 9.93 2.84
N TYR A 95 -8.74 8.94 2.39
CA TYR A 95 -8.19 7.74 1.77
C TYR A 95 -7.39 8.08 0.50
N THR A 96 -7.97 8.84 -0.42
CA THR A 96 -7.32 9.23 -1.68
C THR A 96 -6.02 9.99 -1.41
N LEU A 97 -6.04 10.95 -0.49
CA LEU A 97 -4.85 11.70 -0.08
C LEU A 97 -3.77 10.78 0.52
N SER A 98 -4.16 9.82 1.37
CA SER A 98 -3.21 8.85 1.94
C SER A 98 -2.56 7.96 0.87
N LYS A 99 -3.31 7.52 -0.13
CA LYS A 99 -2.80 6.71 -1.25
C LYS A 99 -1.98 7.55 -2.25
N THR A 100 -2.33 8.81 -2.48
CA THR A 100 -1.51 9.74 -3.27
C THR A 100 -0.18 10.03 -2.56
N GLY A 101 -0.20 10.19 -1.23
CA GLY A 101 1.00 10.26 -0.43
C GLY A 101 1.87 9.00 -0.56
N LEU A 102 1.28 7.81 -0.52
CA LEU A 102 1.99 6.55 -0.71
C LEU A 102 2.57 6.42 -2.14
N TYR A 103 1.86 6.89 -3.17
CA TYR A 103 2.37 6.96 -4.53
C TYR A 103 3.61 7.87 -4.63
N THR A 104 3.56 9.04 -4.04
CA THR A 104 4.69 9.96 -3.96
C THR A 104 5.85 9.35 -3.17
N LEU A 105 5.57 8.75 -2.01
CA LEU A 105 6.56 8.04 -1.19
C LEU A 105 7.25 6.91 -1.98
N THR A 106 6.51 6.17 -2.81
CA THR A 106 7.07 5.12 -3.67
C THR A 106 8.13 5.71 -4.60
N LYS A 107 7.81 6.79 -5.30
CA LYS A 107 8.73 7.44 -6.25
C LYS A 107 9.96 8.04 -5.56
N THR A 108 9.75 8.78 -4.48
CA THR A 108 10.87 9.40 -3.75
C THR A 108 11.76 8.37 -3.07
N SER A 109 11.19 7.26 -2.58
CA SER A 109 11.97 6.15 -2.03
C SER A 109 12.76 5.42 -3.11
N ALA A 110 12.19 5.20 -4.30
CA ALA A 110 12.92 4.61 -5.43
C ALA A 110 14.16 5.43 -5.78
N MET A 111 14.02 6.76 -5.83
CA MET A 111 15.14 7.67 -6.11
C MET A 111 16.21 7.66 -5.01
N SER A 112 15.80 7.63 -3.74
CA SER A 112 16.71 7.78 -2.61
C SER A 112 17.39 6.48 -2.17
N LEU A 113 16.81 5.31 -2.48
CA LEU A 113 17.29 4.00 -2.02
C LEU A 113 18.01 3.21 -3.12
N ALA A 114 17.95 3.68 -4.36
CA ALA A 114 18.74 3.11 -5.45
C ALA A 114 20.26 3.29 -5.19
N PRO A 115 21.13 2.39 -5.68
CA PRO A 115 20.84 1.18 -6.43
C PRO A 115 20.61 -0.07 -5.57
N ASN A 116 20.63 0.04 -4.24
CA ASN A 116 20.64 -1.12 -3.33
C ASN A 116 19.24 -1.69 -3.06
N ILE A 117 18.21 -0.85 -3.11
CA ILE A 117 16.82 -1.22 -2.84
C ILE A 117 15.95 -0.66 -3.96
N ARG A 118 15.22 -1.53 -4.63
CA ARG A 118 14.19 -1.17 -5.62
C ARG A 118 12.88 -0.89 -4.93
N VAL A 119 12.14 0.11 -5.39
CA VAL A 119 10.84 0.46 -4.82
C VAL A 119 9.81 0.61 -5.93
N ASN A 120 8.83 -0.27 -5.95
CA ASN A 120 7.78 -0.30 -6.96
C ASN A 120 6.39 -0.16 -6.35
N GLY A 121 5.43 0.24 -7.16
CA GLY A 121 4.04 0.39 -6.76
C GLY A 121 3.09 -0.34 -7.69
N ILE A 122 2.06 -0.99 -7.11
CA ILE A 122 0.96 -1.56 -7.86
C ILE A 122 -0.28 -0.76 -7.52
N ALA A 123 -1.02 -0.29 -8.53
CA ALA A 123 -2.25 0.49 -8.38
C ALA A 123 -3.47 -0.30 -8.90
N PRO A 124 -4.01 -1.23 -8.12
CA PRO A 124 -5.11 -2.08 -8.56
C PRO A 124 -6.39 -1.29 -8.84
N GLY A 125 -7.18 -1.79 -9.77
CA GLY A 125 -8.59 -1.44 -9.92
C GLY A 125 -9.48 -2.18 -8.92
N PRO A 126 -10.82 -2.21 -9.15
CA PRO A 126 -11.76 -2.90 -8.28
C PRO A 126 -11.50 -4.41 -8.24
N THR A 127 -10.91 -4.90 -7.15
CA THR A 127 -10.44 -6.28 -6.97
C THR A 127 -11.35 -7.06 -6.05
N ILE A 128 -11.57 -6.58 -4.83
CA ILE A 128 -12.40 -7.24 -3.81
C ILE A 128 -13.48 -6.28 -3.34
N LYS A 129 -14.69 -6.79 -3.27
CA LYS A 129 -15.82 -6.04 -2.72
C LYS A 129 -15.58 -5.73 -1.24
N ASN A 130 -15.73 -4.47 -0.84
CA ASN A 130 -15.75 -4.08 0.57
C ASN A 130 -17.00 -4.65 1.26
N LYS A 131 -16.89 -5.01 2.54
CA LYS A 131 -18.01 -5.54 3.35
C LYS A 131 -19.27 -4.64 3.34
N ARG A 132 -19.09 -3.33 3.19
CA ARG A 132 -20.17 -2.32 3.16
C ARG A 132 -20.79 -2.11 1.78
N GLN A 133 -20.21 -2.67 0.73
CA GLN A 133 -20.71 -2.51 -0.64
C GLN A 133 -21.73 -3.61 -0.97
N SER A 134 -22.82 -3.23 -1.67
CA SER A 134 -23.68 -4.20 -2.31
C SER A 134 -23.00 -4.79 -3.56
N ASN A 135 -23.42 -5.99 -3.98
CA ASN A 135 -22.93 -6.61 -5.23
C ASN A 135 -23.21 -5.72 -6.44
N LYS A 136 -24.39 -5.08 -6.48
CA LYS A 136 -24.79 -4.14 -7.55
C LYS A 136 -23.84 -2.93 -7.62
N HIS A 137 -23.48 -2.34 -6.47
CA HIS A 137 -22.56 -1.21 -6.43
C HIS A 137 -21.14 -1.63 -6.87
N PHE A 138 -20.62 -2.75 -6.39
CA PHE A 138 -19.32 -3.26 -6.81
C PHE A 138 -19.28 -3.58 -8.30
N LYS A 139 -20.33 -4.23 -8.84
CA LYS A 139 -20.48 -4.49 -10.28
C LYS A 139 -20.42 -3.19 -11.09
N LYS A 140 -21.13 -2.13 -10.65
CA LYS A 140 -21.08 -0.81 -11.30
C LYS A 140 -19.67 -0.23 -11.33
N GLN A 141 -18.87 -0.44 -10.26
CA GLN A 141 -17.49 0.07 -10.21
C GLN A 141 -16.58 -0.57 -11.24
N TYR A 142 -16.54 -1.90 -11.34
CA TYR A 142 -15.66 -2.56 -12.30
C TYR A 142 -16.15 -2.42 -13.74
N LEU A 143 -17.47 -2.34 -13.98
CA LEU A 143 -18.01 -2.03 -15.32
C LEU A 143 -17.69 -0.59 -15.77
N ALA A 144 -17.35 0.32 -14.87
CA ALA A 144 -16.89 1.67 -15.18
C ALA A 144 -15.38 1.77 -15.48
N THR A 145 -14.67 0.65 -15.46
CA THR A 145 -13.26 0.57 -15.93
C THR A 145 -13.22 0.32 -17.44
N LEU A 146 -12.06 0.58 -18.06
CA LEU A 146 -11.89 0.38 -19.50
C LEU A 146 -12.16 -1.07 -19.93
N LEU A 147 -11.66 -2.03 -19.16
CA LEU A 147 -11.84 -3.46 -19.44
C LEU A 147 -13.19 -4.00 -18.97
N LYS A 148 -13.99 -3.21 -18.25
CA LYS A 148 -15.34 -3.58 -17.77
C LYS A 148 -15.38 -4.88 -16.98
N GLN A 149 -14.29 -5.23 -16.31
CA GLN A 149 -14.16 -6.47 -15.54
C GLN A 149 -13.53 -6.23 -14.17
N GLN A 150 -13.80 -7.14 -13.25
CA GLN A 150 -13.17 -7.18 -11.94
C GLN A 150 -11.71 -7.62 -12.10
N VAL A 151 -10.80 -6.97 -11.37
CA VAL A 151 -9.40 -7.40 -11.31
C VAL A 151 -9.32 -8.70 -10.50
N ASN A 152 -8.61 -9.70 -11.03
CA ASN A 152 -8.36 -10.94 -10.31
C ASN A 152 -7.25 -10.76 -9.27
N VAL A 153 -7.47 -11.27 -8.06
CA VAL A 153 -6.47 -11.23 -6.97
C VAL A 153 -5.15 -11.89 -7.40
N ASN A 154 -5.23 -13.00 -8.13
CA ASN A 154 -4.03 -13.70 -8.62
C ASN A 154 -3.19 -12.84 -9.57
N GLU A 155 -3.80 -11.94 -10.34
CA GLU A 155 -3.07 -11.01 -11.21
C GLU A 155 -2.26 -9.99 -10.40
N ILE A 156 -2.79 -9.55 -9.24
CA ILE A 156 -2.03 -8.72 -8.32
C ILE A 156 -0.86 -9.49 -7.71
N CYS A 157 -1.09 -10.76 -7.32
CA CYS A 157 -0.01 -11.63 -6.82
C CYS A 157 1.06 -11.87 -7.88
N ASN A 158 0.67 -12.09 -9.14
CA ASN A 158 1.61 -12.24 -10.25
C ASN A 158 2.42 -10.96 -10.49
N ALA A 159 1.82 -9.78 -10.35
CA ALA A 159 2.54 -8.51 -10.45
C ALA A 159 3.55 -8.34 -9.31
N VAL A 160 3.21 -8.76 -8.09
CA VAL A 160 4.16 -8.79 -6.95
C VAL A 160 5.32 -9.72 -7.25
N ASP A 161 5.03 -10.95 -7.70
CA ASP A 161 6.05 -11.95 -8.06
C ASP A 161 6.95 -11.45 -9.20
N PHE A 162 6.37 -10.78 -10.19
CA PHE A 162 7.11 -10.13 -11.27
C PHE A 162 8.13 -9.13 -10.73
N PHE A 163 7.76 -8.23 -9.82
CA PHE A 163 8.69 -7.27 -9.21
C PHE A 163 9.74 -7.95 -8.32
N ILE A 164 9.42 -9.07 -7.69
CA ILE A 164 10.38 -9.83 -6.87
C ILE A 164 11.46 -10.44 -7.79
N LYS A 165 11.06 -11.06 -8.90
CA LYS A 165 11.95 -11.81 -9.80
C LYS A 165 12.78 -10.93 -10.74
N ASN A 166 12.35 -9.71 -11.05
CA ASN A 166 12.99 -8.85 -12.03
C ASN A 166 13.81 -7.73 -11.37
N SER A 167 15.11 -7.91 -11.29
CA SER A 167 16.02 -7.07 -10.52
C SER A 167 16.36 -5.71 -11.17
N SER A 168 16.01 -5.48 -12.43
CA SER A 168 16.31 -4.24 -13.16
C SER A 168 15.16 -3.22 -13.19
N ILE A 169 14.07 -3.47 -12.43
CA ILE A 169 12.88 -2.64 -12.44
C ILE A 169 12.71 -1.94 -11.10
N THR A 170 12.59 -0.62 -11.14
CA THR A 170 12.29 0.25 -10.00
C THR A 170 11.48 1.46 -10.46
#